data_35e7968f84d6bd8fe21ba5b6b4d37a46
#
_entry.id   35e7968f84d6bd8fe21ba5b6b4d37a46
#
_cell.length_a   1.000
_cell.length_b   1.000
_cell.length_c   1.000
_cell.angle_alpha   90.00
_cell.angle_beta   90.00
_cell.angle_gamma   90.00
#
_symmetry.space_group_name_H-M   'P 1'
#
loop_
_entity.id
_entity.type
_entity.pdbx_description
1 polymer ?
#
loop_
_entity_poly.entity_id
_entity_poly.type
_entity_poly.pdbx_seq_one_letter_code
_entity_poly.pdbx_strand_id
1 'polypeptide(L)'
;MDFWLYKQAQQNGHHIAITDGQESYTYQNLYCEASLLAKRLKAYQQSRVGLYIDNSIQSIILIHACWLANIEIAMINTRLTPNEMTNQMKSIDVQLIFCTLPLELRGFQIVSLDDIEFAGRDITTNGLLDNTMGIQYDTSNETVVPKESPSNILNTSFNLDDIASIMFTSGTTGPQKAVPQTFRNHYASAIGCKESLGFDRDTNWLSVLPIYHISGLSVLLRAVIEGFTVRIVDKFNAEQILTMIKNERITHISLVPQTLNWLMQQGLHEPYNLQKILLGGAKLSATMIETALQYNLPIYNSFGMTETCSQFLTATPEMLHARPDTVGMPSANVDVKIKNPNKEGHGEL
;
A
#
# COMPACT_ATOMS: atom_id res chain seq x y z
N MET A 1 -20.16 -5.66 -1.06
CA MET A 1 -19.04 -6.56 -0.70
C MET A 1 -18.58 -6.20 0.70
N ASP A 2 -18.21 -7.20 1.53
CA ASP A 2 -17.66 -6.90 2.85
C ASP A 2 -16.34 -6.14 2.71
N PHE A 3 -16.14 -5.19 3.61
CA PHE A 3 -14.89 -4.44 3.65
C PHE A 3 -13.71 -5.40 3.93
N TRP A 4 -12.66 -5.34 3.11
CA TRP A 4 -11.61 -6.38 3.13
C TRP A 4 -10.92 -6.50 4.49
N LEU A 5 -10.60 -5.37 5.14
CA LEU A 5 -10.02 -5.41 6.48
C LEU A 5 -10.98 -6.03 7.50
N TYR A 6 -12.28 -5.72 7.45
CA TYR A 6 -13.30 -6.35 8.29
C TYR A 6 -13.35 -7.86 8.06
N LYS A 7 -13.38 -8.31 6.79
CA LYS A 7 -13.35 -9.72 6.42
C LYS A 7 -12.12 -10.43 7.00
N GLN A 8 -10.93 -9.84 6.89
CA GLN A 8 -9.70 -10.42 7.46
C GLN A 8 -9.74 -10.44 8.98
N ALA A 9 -10.24 -9.40 9.64
CA ALA A 9 -10.42 -9.39 11.08
C ALA A 9 -11.32 -10.53 11.57
N GLN A 10 -12.36 -10.88 10.82
CA GLN A 10 -13.26 -12.00 11.16
C GLN A 10 -12.66 -13.38 10.87
N GLN A 11 -11.94 -13.54 9.75
CA GLN A 11 -11.47 -14.85 9.28
C GLN A 11 -10.04 -15.17 9.72
N ASN A 12 -9.23 -14.15 9.98
CA ASN A 12 -7.79 -14.23 10.16
C ASN A 12 -7.30 -13.24 11.24
N GLY A 13 -8.14 -12.95 12.23
CA GLY A 13 -7.98 -11.85 13.18
C GLY A 13 -6.67 -11.86 13.95
N HIS A 14 -6.12 -13.03 14.28
CA HIS A 14 -4.88 -13.17 15.05
C HIS A 14 -3.60 -13.10 14.19
N HIS A 15 -3.72 -13.17 12.85
CA HIS A 15 -2.57 -13.07 11.96
C HIS A 15 -2.03 -11.63 11.95
N ILE A 16 -0.70 -11.48 11.94
CA ILE A 16 -0.07 -10.17 11.85
C ILE A 16 -0.37 -9.57 10.48
N ALA A 17 -1.08 -8.45 10.46
CA ALA A 17 -1.38 -7.70 9.25
C ALA A 17 -0.21 -6.81 8.85
N ILE A 18 0.40 -6.13 9.84
CA ILE A 18 1.47 -5.17 9.61
C ILE A 18 2.43 -5.11 10.79
N THR A 19 3.70 -4.90 10.49
CA THR A 19 4.74 -4.64 11.49
C THR A 19 5.80 -3.69 10.93
N ASP A 20 6.36 -2.81 11.78
CA ASP A 20 7.55 -2.01 11.48
C ASP A 20 8.83 -2.58 12.13
N GLY A 21 8.69 -3.73 12.83
CA GLY A 21 9.74 -4.43 13.56
C GLY A 21 9.88 -4.00 15.02
N GLN A 22 9.21 -2.94 15.44
CA GLN A 22 9.07 -2.52 16.83
C GLN A 22 7.67 -2.85 17.34
N GLU A 23 6.68 -2.50 16.54
CA GLU A 23 5.27 -2.77 16.80
C GLU A 23 4.70 -3.72 15.75
N SER A 24 3.66 -4.46 16.14
CA SER A 24 2.95 -5.39 15.26
C SER A 24 1.46 -5.29 15.54
N TYR A 25 0.67 -5.20 14.47
CA TYR A 25 -0.79 -5.17 14.54
C TYR A 25 -1.33 -6.41 13.83
N THR A 26 -2.18 -7.16 14.53
CA THR A 26 -2.97 -8.22 13.90
C THR A 26 -4.07 -7.60 13.04
N TYR A 27 -4.72 -8.40 12.18
CA TYR A 27 -5.87 -7.93 11.41
C TYR A 27 -7.00 -7.43 12.32
N GLN A 28 -7.21 -8.07 13.46
CA GLN A 28 -8.19 -7.64 14.45
C GLN A 28 -7.81 -6.28 15.07
N ASN A 29 -6.56 -6.11 15.49
CA ASN A 29 -6.08 -4.85 16.09
C ASN A 29 -6.15 -3.71 15.06
N LEU A 30 -5.70 -3.96 13.83
CA LEU A 30 -5.74 -2.96 12.75
C LEU A 30 -7.18 -2.52 12.45
N TYR A 31 -8.14 -3.48 12.41
CA TYR A 31 -9.55 -3.16 12.21
C TYR A 31 -10.14 -2.37 13.39
N CYS A 32 -9.80 -2.72 14.63
CA CYS A 32 -10.27 -1.98 15.81
C CYS A 32 -9.79 -0.53 15.79
N GLU A 33 -8.49 -0.30 15.59
CA GLU A 33 -7.92 1.06 15.55
C GLU A 33 -8.51 1.88 14.39
N ALA A 34 -8.57 1.29 13.19
CA ALA A 34 -9.18 1.96 12.03
C ALA A 34 -10.66 2.29 12.26
N SER A 35 -11.39 1.43 12.96
CA SER A 35 -12.82 1.63 13.28
C SER A 35 -13.01 2.76 14.30
N LEU A 36 -12.15 2.84 15.31
CA LEU A 36 -12.18 3.93 16.30
C LEU A 36 -11.87 5.28 15.65
N LEU A 37 -10.84 5.32 14.82
CA LEU A 37 -10.47 6.52 14.08
C LEU A 37 -11.58 6.92 13.09
N ALA A 38 -12.17 5.97 12.36
CA ALA A 38 -13.26 6.24 11.41
C ALA A 38 -14.46 6.96 12.05
N LYS A 39 -14.82 6.60 13.29
CA LYS A 39 -15.89 7.28 14.04
C LYS A 39 -15.56 8.76 14.25
N ARG A 40 -14.30 9.10 14.53
CA ARG A 40 -13.84 10.47 14.72
C ARG A 40 -13.77 11.24 13.40
N LEU A 41 -13.31 10.61 12.31
CA LEU A 41 -13.24 11.23 10.99
C LEU A 41 -14.60 11.67 10.48
N LYS A 42 -15.69 10.96 10.81
CA LYS A 42 -17.07 11.36 10.45
C LYS A 42 -17.47 12.74 10.96
N ALA A 43 -16.89 13.22 12.06
CA ALA A 43 -17.17 14.55 12.59
C ALA A 43 -16.74 15.68 11.64
N TYR A 44 -15.79 15.44 10.74
CA TYR A 44 -15.35 16.42 9.75
C TYR A 44 -16.31 16.57 8.56
N GLN A 45 -17.27 15.67 8.40
CA GLN A 45 -18.33 15.74 7.35
C GLN A 45 -17.77 15.90 5.93
N GLN A 46 -16.62 15.27 5.64
CA GLN A 46 -16.01 15.30 4.32
C GLN A 46 -16.26 13.98 3.59
N SER A 47 -16.58 14.06 2.30
CA SER A 47 -16.65 12.90 1.41
C SER A 47 -15.32 12.57 0.74
N ARG A 48 -14.40 13.54 0.69
CA ARG A 48 -13.07 13.42 0.11
C ARG A 48 -12.06 14.23 0.91
N VAL A 49 -10.88 13.65 1.14
CA VAL A 49 -9.77 14.28 1.87
C VAL A 49 -8.44 14.07 1.18
N GLY A 50 -7.51 14.99 1.40
CA GLY A 50 -6.11 14.78 1.05
C GLY A 50 -5.39 13.99 2.15
N LEU A 51 -4.46 13.13 1.77
CA LEU A 51 -3.56 12.44 2.71
C LEU A 51 -2.11 12.82 2.40
N TYR A 52 -1.46 13.53 3.33
CA TYR A 52 -0.04 13.85 3.31
C TYR A 52 0.67 13.01 4.36
N ILE A 53 1.10 11.82 3.96
CA ILE A 53 1.46 10.71 4.86
C ILE A 53 2.80 10.07 4.50
N ASP A 54 3.42 9.46 5.49
CA ASP A 54 4.62 8.64 5.40
C ASP A 54 4.31 7.13 5.35
N ASN A 55 5.36 6.31 5.28
CA ASN A 55 5.26 4.86 5.39
C ASN A 55 5.24 4.44 6.87
N SER A 56 4.12 4.64 7.55
CA SER A 56 3.94 4.27 8.96
C SER A 56 2.69 3.43 9.20
N ILE A 57 2.63 2.75 10.33
CA ILE A 57 1.44 2.01 10.78
C ILE A 57 0.26 2.98 10.93
N GLN A 58 0.50 4.18 11.48
CA GLN A 58 -0.50 5.22 11.66
C GLN A 58 -1.12 5.67 10.34
N SER A 59 -0.29 5.84 9.31
CA SER A 59 -0.76 6.16 7.95
C SER A 59 -1.68 5.07 7.39
N ILE A 60 -1.37 3.81 7.65
CA ILE A 60 -2.19 2.67 7.19
C ILE A 60 -3.51 2.60 7.96
N ILE A 61 -3.50 2.83 9.27
CA ILE A 61 -4.72 2.94 10.09
C ILE A 61 -5.60 4.07 9.52
N LEU A 62 -5.02 5.23 9.21
CA LEU A 62 -5.74 6.38 8.65
C LEU A 62 -6.39 6.05 7.29
N ILE A 63 -5.67 5.39 6.38
CA ILE A 63 -6.21 4.95 5.09
C ILE A 63 -7.45 4.08 5.29
N HIS A 64 -7.36 3.06 6.12
CA HIS A 64 -8.49 2.17 6.40
C HIS A 64 -9.63 2.88 7.13
N ALA A 65 -9.31 3.81 8.04
CA ALA A 65 -10.32 4.61 8.74
C ALA A 65 -11.11 5.51 7.78
N CYS A 66 -10.45 6.15 6.80
CA CYS A 66 -11.13 6.93 5.77
C CYS A 66 -12.12 6.05 4.99
N TRP A 67 -11.72 4.87 4.56
CA TRP A 67 -12.60 3.97 3.82
C TRP A 67 -13.78 3.46 4.67
N LEU A 68 -13.55 3.10 5.94
CA LEU A 68 -14.61 2.73 6.88
C LEU A 68 -15.58 3.88 7.18
N ALA A 69 -15.10 5.12 7.10
CA ALA A 69 -15.93 6.32 7.23
C ALA A 69 -16.63 6.71 5.92
N ASN A 70 -16.41 5.97 4.82
CA ASN A 70 -16.89 6.28 3.46
C ASN A 70 -16.31 7.59 2.92
N ILE A 71 -15.01 7.80 3.11
CA ILE A 71 -14.26 8.96 2.66
C ILE A 71 -13.30 8.54 1.55
N GLU A 72 -13.38 9.20 0.39
CA GLU A 72 -12.41 9.04 -0.70
C GLU A 72 -11.08 9.68 -0.31
N ILE A 73 -9.96 9.03 -0.62
CA ILE A 73 -8.63 9.55 -0.31
C ILE A 73 -7.90 10.04 -1.54
N ALA A 74 -7.36 11.25 -1.47
CA ALA A 74 -6.46 11.82 -2.47
C ALA A 74 -5.03 11.78 -1.94
N MET A 75 -4.17 10.97 -2.56
CA MET A 75 -2.81 10.76 -2.11
C MET A 75 -1.90 11.90 -2.54
N ILE A 76 -1.23 12.53 -1.61
CA ILE A 76 -0.34 13.67 -1.86
C ILE A 76 1.11 13.17 -1.86
N ASN A 77 1.81 13.37 -2.98
CA ASN A 77 3.23 13.10 -3.06
C ASN A 77 4.01 14.11 -2.19
N THR A 78 4.70 13.62 -1.18
CA THR A 78 5.42 14.44 -0.19
C THR A 78 6.63 15.19 -0.74
N ARG A 79 7.00 14.94 -2.01
CA ARG A 79 8.11 15.62 -2.71
C ARG A 79 7.66 16.81 -3.54
N LEU A 80 6.36 17.08 -3.60
CA LEU A 80 5.82 18.21 -4.35
C LEU A 80 6.08 19.53 -3.63
N THR A 81 6.14 20.59 -4.42
CA THR A 81 6.14 21.97 -3.89
C THR A 81 4.75 22.32 -3.35
N PRO A 82 4.64 23.29 -2.43
CA PRO A 82 3.34 23.76 -1.93
C PRO A 82 2.36 24.22 -3.02
N ASN A 83 2.88 24.83 -4.10
CA ASN A 83 2.05 25.26 -5.24
C ASN A 83 1.49 24.07 -6.02
N GLU A 84 2.30 23.04 -6.26
CA GLU A 84 1.83 21.82 -6.94
C GLU A 84 0.78 21.09 -6.10
N MET A 85 1.01 20.90 -4.80
CA MET A 85 0.04 20.31 -3.88
C MET A 85 -1.27 21.11 -3.88
N THR A 86 -1.19 22.44 -3.80
CA THR A 86 -2.36 23.33 -3.84
C THR A 86 -3.15 23.15 -5.12
N ASN A 87 -2.48 23.12 -6.28
CA ASN A 87 -3.14 22.98 -7.57
C ASN A 87 -3.79 21.60 -7.70
N GLN A 88 -3.12 20.53 -7.28
CA GLN A 88 -3.69 19.18 -7.29
C GLN A 88 -4.94 19.11 -6.42
N MET A 89 -4.86 19.50 -5.16
CA MET A 89 -5.98 19.38 -4.22
C MET A 89 -7.18 20.24 -4.61
N LYS A 90 -6.94 21.47 -5.12
CA LYS A 90 -8.01 22.32 -5.65
C LYS A 90 -8.67 21.73 -6.90
N SER A 91 -7.91 21.05 -7.77
CA SER A 91 -8.46 20.49 -9.01
C SER A 91 -9.47 19.35 -8.80
N ILE A 92 -9.52 18.80 -7.59
CA ILE A 92 -10.43 17.73 -7.19
C ILE A 92 -11.29 18.10 -5.96
N ASP A 93 -11.44 19.40 -5.68
CA ASP A 93 -12.29 19.95 -4.62
C ASP A 93 -11.98 19.44 -3.19
N VAL A 94 -10.72 19.11 -2.90
CA VAL A 94 -10.27 18.78 -1.53
C VAL A 94 -10.17 20.07 -0.72
N GLN A 95 -10.72 20.07 0.49
CA GLN A 95 -10.64 21.18 1.44
C GLN A 95 -9.94 20.82 2.75
N LEU A 96 -9.96 19.55 3.11
CA LEU A 96 -9.35 19.01 4.31
C LEU A 96 -8.21 18.04 3.95
N ILE A 97 -7.08 18.19 4.64
CA ILE A 97 -5.93 17.29 4.50
C ILE A 97 -5.59 16.72 5.88
N PHE A 98 -5.56 15.41 5.99
CA PHE A 98 -4.97 14.72 7.13
C PHE A 98 -3.48 14.47 6.88
N CYS A 99 -2.65 14.64 7.90
CA CYS A 99 -1.22 14.45 7.76
C CYS A 99 -0.61 13.70 8.94
N THR A 100 0.41 12.88 8.64
CA THR A 100 1.33 12.25 9.62
C THR A 100 2.68 12.97 9.64
N LEU A 101 2.93 13.84 8.66
CA LEU A 101 4.11 14.67 8.55
C LEU A 101 3.74 16.14 8.73
N PRO A 102 4.64 16.98 9.23
CA PRO A 102 4.40 18.43 9.30
C PRO A 102 4.05 19.01 7.92
N LEU A 103 2.94 19.73 7.84
CA LEU A 103 2.46 20.36 6.62
C LEU A 103 1.89 21.75 6.92
N GLU A 104 2.36 22.74 6.16
CA GLU A 104 1.76 24.07 6.11
C GLU A 104 1.32 24.34 4.67
N LEU A 105 0.02 24.40 4.42
CA LEU A 105 -0.55 24.66 3.10
C LEU A 105 -1.73 25.62 3.22
N ARG A 106 -1.58 26.82 2.64
CA ARG A 106 -2.62 27.87 2.73
C ARG A 106 -3.86 27.50 1.92
N GLY A 107 -5.03 27.79 2.50
CA GLY A 107 -6.32 27.57 1.85
C GLY A 107 -6.90 26.17 2.02
N PHE A 108 -6.33 25.36 2.90
CA PHE A 108 -6.83 24.06 3.31
C PHE A 108 -6.93 24.00 4.83
N GLN A 109 -7.87 23.21 5.32
CA GLN A 109 -7.86 22.76 6.70
C GLN A 109 -6.84 21.62 6.81
N ILE A 110 -5.84 21.77 7.67
CA ILE A 110 -4.82 20.76 7.95
C ILE A 110 -5.09 20.18 9.33
N VAL A 111 -5.13 18.86 9.41
CA VAL A 111 -5.32 18.15 10.68
C VAL A 111 -4.20 17.12 10.82
N SER A 112 -3.33 17.33 11.81
CA SER A 112 -2.33 16.34 12.16
C SER A 112 -2.99 15.12 12.78
N LEU A 113 -2.50 13.94 12.46
CA LEU A 113 -3.00 12.73 13.08
C LEU A 113 -2.71 12.69 14.59
N ASP A 114 -1.64 13.37 15.04
CA ASP A 114 -1.31 13.51 16.46
C ASP A 114 -2.33 14.37 17.22
N ASP A 115 -3.04 15.27 16.53
CA ASP A 115 -4.11 16.09 17.12
C ASP A 115 -5.43 15.30 17.25
N ILE A 116 -5.54 14.17 16.57
CA ILE A 116 -6.67 13.26 16.70
C ILE A 116 -6.28 12.23 17.75
N GLU A 117 -6.80 12.38 19.00
CA GLU A 117 -6.52 11.43 20.06
C GLU A 117 -6.79 9.98 19.63
N PHE A 118 -5.75 9.16 19.55
CA PHE A 118 -5.90 7.72 19.42
C PHE A 118 -6.36 7.16 20.78
N ALA A 119 -7.53 6.54 20.82
CA ALA A 119 -7.93 5.78 21.99
C ALA A 119 -7.01 4.55 22.07
N GLY A 120 -6.00 4.61 22.94
CA GLY A 120 -5.11 3.46 23.15
C GLY A 120 -3.67 3.79 23.52
N ARG A 121 -3.20 5.04 23.41
CA ARG A 121 -1.84 5.38 23.85
C ARG A 121 -1.65 5.53 25.36
N ASP A 122 -2.69 5.48 26.17
CA ASP A 122 -2.58 5.38 27.64
C ASP A 122 -2.47 3.94 28.13
N ILE A 123 -1.64 3.13 27.50
CA ILE A 123 -1.09 1.94 28.17
C ILE A 123 0.13 2.41 28.97
N THR A 124 -0.11 3.25 29.97
CA THR A 124 0.82 3.34 31.10
C THR A 124 0.76 2.01 31.82
N THR A 125 1.92 1.49 32.18
CA THR A 125 2.21 0.24 32.89
C THR A 125 1.47 0.03 34.24
N ASN A 126 0.37 0.72 34.49
CA ASN A 126 -0.46 0.62 35.68
C ASN A 126 -1.94 0.54 35.33
N GLY A 127 -2.37 -0.59 34.84
CA GLY A 127 -3.65 -1.28 34.95
C GLY A 127 -4.95 -0.54 35.31
N LEU A 128 -5.16 0.72 34.95
CA LEU A 128 -6.43 1.43 35.17
C LEU A 128 -6.84 2.15 33.88
N LEU A 129 -7.66 1.47 33.10
CA LEU A 129 -8.36 2.03 31.94
C LEU A 129 -9.52 2.89 32.41
N ASP A 130 -9.52 4.15 32.00
CA ASP A 130 -10.65 5.04 32.21
C ASP A 130 -11.86 4.58 31.37
N ASN A 131 -12.94 4.29 32.07
CA ASN A 131 -14.16 3.60 31.59
C ASN A 131 -15.09 4.48 30.74
N THR A 132 -14.58 5.47 30.00
CA THR A 132 -15.47 6.42 29.29
C THR A 132 -16.01 5.93 27.96
N MET A 133 -15.62 4.74 27.46
CA MET A 133 -16.17 4.18 26.19
C MET A 133 -16.60 2.71 26.23
N GLY A 134 -16.77 2.09 27.40
CA GLY A 134 -17.36 0.73 27.47
C GLY A 134 -16.49 -0.39 26.91
N ILE A 135 -15.20 -0.18 26.66
CA ILE A 135 -14.27 -1.20 26.17
C ILE A 135 -13.48 -1.71 27.39
N GLN A 136 -13.82 -2.91 27.88
CA GLN A 136 -13.00 -3.64 28.84
C GLN A 136 -12.02 -4.53 28.10
N TYR A 137 -10.72 -4.28 28.30
CA TYR A 137 -9.66 -5.19 27.87
C TYR A 137 -9.42 -6.23 28.97
N ASP A 138 -9.57 -7.50 28.65
CA ASP A 138 -9.18 -8.59 29.54
C ASP A 138 -7.70 -8.92 29.30
N THR A 139 -6.86 -8.71 30.30
CA THR A 139 -5.41 -8.94 30.25
C THR A 139 -5.00 -10.39 30.51
N SER A 140 -5.95 -11.29 30.71
CA SER A 140 -5.69 -12.73 30.85
C SER A 140 -5.99 -13.45 29.54
N ASN A 141 -4.98 -13.63 28.68
CA ASN A 141 -4.99 -14.54 27.54
C ASN A 141 -6.38 -14.81 26.96
N GLU A 142 -6.75 -14.12 25.89
CA GLU A 142 -7.77 -14.51 24.92
C GLU A 142 -8.63 -13.32 24.49
N THR A 143 -8.51 -12.98 23.20
CA THR A 143 -9.48 -12.24 22.39
C THR A 143 -10.13 -11.00 22.98
N VAL A 144 -9.56 -9.83 22.67
CA VAL A 144 -10.29 -8.57 22.83
C VAL A 144 -11.48 -8.57 21.85
N VAL A 145 -12.63 -8.99 22.33
CA VAL A 145 -13.90 -8.81 21.62
C VAL A 145 -14.50 -7.51 22.15
N PRO A 146 -14.65 -6.45 21.33
CA PRO A 146 -15.41 -5.27 21.76
C PRO A 146 -16.82 -5.72 22.16
N LYS A 147 -17.26 -5.44 23.39
CA LYS A 147 -18.61 -5.79 23.90
C LYS A 147 -19.75 -5.08 23.15
N GLU A 148 -19.44 -3.99 22.42
CA GLU A 148 -20.36 -3.39 21.46
C GLU A 148 -19.82 -3.70 20.07
N SER A 149 -20.55 -4.46 19.29
CA SER A 149 -20.27 -4.68 17.89
C SER A 149 -20.19 -3.30 17.21
N PRO A 150 -19.07 -2.92 16.58
CA PRO A 150 -18.95 -1.65 15.82
C PRO A 150 -19.98 -1.56 14.68
N SER A 151 -20.76 -2.63 14.46
CA SER A 151 -21.67 -2.83 13.34
C SER A 151 -22.75 -1.76 13.17
N ASN A 152 -23.10 -1.01 14.21
CA ASN A 152 -24.21 -0.07 14.13
C ASN A 152 -23.84 1.34 13.61
N ILE A 153 -22.54 1.66 13.37
CA ILE A 153 -22.12 3.03 12.99
C ILE A 153 -21.19 3.06 11.79
N LEU A 154 -20.49 1.98 11.47
CA LEU A 154 -19.52 1.92 10.39
C LEU A 154 -20.01 1.03 9.25
N ASN A 155 -19.69 1.42 8.03
CA ASN A 155 -19.92 0.58 6.86
C ASN A 155 -18.99 -0.64 6.92
N THR A 156 -19.54 -1.82 7.19
CA THR A 156 -18.81 -3.10 7.06
C THR A 156 -18.83 -3.61 5.62
N SER A 157 -19.52 -2.93 4.73
CA SER A 157 -19.60 -3.22 3.30
C SER A 157 -19.37 -1.96 2.47
N PHE A 158 -18.85 -2.13 1.26
CA PHE A 158 -18.65 -1.06 0.30
C PHE A 158 -19.12 -1.47 -1.10
N ASN A 159 -19.42 -0.46 -1.94
CA ASN A 159 -19.63 -0.68 -3.36
C ASN A 159 -18.28 -0.73 -4.08
N LEU A 160 -18.07 -1.74 -4.91
CA LEU A 160 -16.83 -1.88 -5.69
C LEU A 160 -16.60 -0.71 -6.65
N ASP A 161 -17.64 0.00 -7.05
CA ASP A 161 -17.56 1.13 -7.98
C ASP A 161 -17.32 2.47 -7.27
N ASP A 162 -17.30 2.50 -5.94
CA ASP A 162 -16.91 3.67 -5.18
C ASP A 162 -15.40 3.95 -5.35
N ILE A 163 -15.04 5.25 -5.36
CA ILE A 163 -13.65 5.69 -5.45
C ILE A 163 -12.93 5.35 -4.13
N ALA A 164 -11.90 4.53 -4.23
CA ALA A 164 -11.04 4.19 -3.11
C ALA A 164 -9.88 5.18 -2.95
N SER A 165 -9.24 5.55 -4.05
CA SER A 165 -8.10 6.47 -4.05
C SER A 165 -8.06 7.35 -5.29
N ILE A 166 -7.46 8.53 -5.16
CA ILE A 166 -7.15 9.43 -6.25
C ILE A 166 -5.65 9.68 -6.20
N MET A 167 -4.96 9.41 -7.31
CA MET A 167 -3.52 9.66 -7.46
C MET A 167 -3.26 10.56 -8.65
N PHE A 168 -2.20 11.36 -8.57
CA PHE A 168 -1.81 12.23 -9.67
C PHE A 168 -0.66 11.62 -10.45
N THR A 169 -0.77 11.62 -11.78
CA THR A 169 0.31 11.20 -12.66
C THR A 169 1.33 12.31 -12.82
N SER A 170 2.60 11.94 -12.93
CA SER A 170 3.71 12.86 -13.20
C SER A 170 3.74 13.22 -14.69
N GLY A 171 2.70 13.83 -15.23
CA GLY A 171 2.59 14.14 -16.65
C GLY A 171 3.90 14.72 -17.23
N THR A 172 4.50 14.01 -18.19
CA THR A 172 5.76 14.41 -18.82
C THR A 172 5.59 15.59 -19.79
N THR A 173 4.35 15.94 -20.14
CA THR A 173 4.04 16.91 -21.21
C THR A 173 2.89 17.88 -20.92
N GLY A 174 2.39 17.95 -19.67
CA GLY A 174 1.23 18.80 -19.34
C GLY A 174 0.88 18.84 -17.86
N PRO A 175 -0.20 19.50 -17.47
CA PRO A 175 -0.65 19.51 -16.09
C PRO A 175 -0.91 18.08 -15.61
N GLN A 176 -0.54 17.81 -14.37
CA GLN A 176 -0.74 16.50 -13.73
C GLN A 176 -2.24 16.17 -13.71
N LYS A 177 -2.57 14.93 -14.06
CA LYS A 177 -3.95 14.46 -14.13
C LYS A 177 -4.30 13.66 -12.89
N ALA A 178 -5.46 13.94 -12.31
CA ALA A 178 -6.06 13.12 -11.28
C ALA A 178 -6.58 11.80 -11.88
N VAL A 179 -6.18 10.69 -11.30
CA VAL A 179 -6.63 9.34 -11.67
C VAL A 179 -7.43 8.77 -10.51
N PRO A 180 -8.76 8.81 -10.56
CA PRO A 180 -9.59 8.11 -9.58
C PRO A 180 -9.53 6.61 -9.82
N GLN A 181 -9.37 5.85 -8.74
CA GLN A 181 -9.27 4.40 -8.73
C GLN A 181 -10.34 3.85 -7.81
N THR A 182 -11.22 3.00 -8.33
CA THR A 182 -12.30 2.37 -7.57
C THR A 182 -11.78 1.17 -6.78
N PHE A 183 -12.53 0.71 -5.78
CA PHE A 183 -12.25 -0.56 -5.11
C PHE A 183 -12.19 -1.73 -6.10
N ARG A 184 -13.03 -1.71 -7.15
CA ARG A 184 -13.00 -2.72 -8.23
C ARG A 184 -11.66 -2.72 -8.98
N ASN A 185 -11.10 -1.54 -9.29
CA ASN A 185 -9.81 -1.44 -9.96
C ASN A 185 -8.69 -2.04 -9.09
N HIS A 186 -8.67 -1.72 -7.80
CA HIS A 186 -7.71 -2.27 -6.86
C HIS A 186 -7.86 -3.78 -6.68
N TYR A 187 -9.10 -4.28 -6.59
CA TYR A 187 -9.36 -5.71 -6.49
C TYR A 187 -8.88 -6.46 -7.74
N ALA A 188 -9.26 -6.00 -8.92
CA ALA A 188 -8.83 -6.60 -10.19
C ALA A 188 -7.29 -6.61 -10.33
N SER A 189 -6.63 -5.51 -9.97
CA SER A 189 -5.17 -5.42 -9.96
C SER A 189 -4.53 -6.40 -8.96
N ALA A 190 -5.12 -6.55 -7.75
CA ALA A 190 -4.61 -7.49 -6.75
C ALA A 190 -4.71 -8.94 -7.22
N ILE A 191 -5.85 -9.34 -7.81
CA ILE A 191 -6.07 -10.69 -8.33
C ILE A 191 -5.13 -10.99 -9.50
N GLY A 192 -5.00 -10.07 -10.47
CA GLY A 192 -4.07 -10.24 -11.59
C GLY A 192 -2.61 -10.33 -11.15
N CYS A 193 -2.23 -9.56 -10.12
CA CYS A 193 -0.91 -9.67 -9.53
C CYS A 193 -0.70 -11.02 -8.81
N LYS A 194 -1.71 -11.52 -8.09
CA LYS A 194 -1.63 -12.82 -7.43
C LYS A 194 -1.39 -13.96 -8.42
N GLU A 195 -2.09 -13.94 -9.56
CA GLU A 195 -1.93 -14.96 -10.60
C GLU A 195 -0.53 -14.93 -11.23
N SER A 196 0.03 -13.74 -11.47
CA SER A 196 1.32 -13.59 -12.14
C SER A 196 2.54 -13.71 -11.23
N LEU A 197 2.42 -13.28 -9.95
CA LEU A 197 3.52 -13.26 -9.00
C LEU A 197 3.46 -14.41 -8.00
N GLY A 198 2.25 -14.78 -7.55
CA GLY A 198 2.03 -15.78 -6.50
C GLY A 198 2.32 -15.22 -5.11
N PHE A 199 1.28 -15.10 -4.29
CA PHE A 199 1.38 -14.78 -2.87
C PHE A 199 0.16 -15.34 -2.13
N ASP A 200 0.32 -15.62 -0.86
CA ASP A 200 -0.67 -16.24 0.01
C ASP A 200 -0.51 -15.72 1.46
N ARG A 201 -1.17 -16.36 2.41
CA ARG A 201 -1.12 -15.99 3.83
C ARG A 201 0.26 -16.10 4.47
N ASP A 202 1.12 -16.96 3.95
CA ASP A 202 2.49 -17.17 4.49
C ASP A 202 3.48 -16.11 3.94
N THR A 203 3.00 -15.25 3.05
CA THR A 203 3.78 -14.16 2.49
C THR A 203 4.10 -13.12 3.58
N ASN A 204 5.36 -12.69 3.62
CA ASN A 204 5.81 -11.52 4.36
C ASN A 204 6.42 -10.54 3.35
N TRP A 205 5.68 -9.48 3.04
CA TRP A 205 6.04 -8.52 1.99
C TRP A 205 6.70 -7.29 2.60
N LEU A 206 7.98 -7.10 2.30
CA LEU A 206 8.72 -5.90 2.71
C LEU A 206 8.32 -4.71 1.81
N SER A 207 7.61 -3.76 2.41
CA SER A 207 7.09 -2.56 1.74
C SER A 207 8.05 -1.40 1.94
N VAL A 208 8.82 -1.09 0.89
CA VAL A 208 9.85 -0.03 0.88
C VAL A 208 9.47 1.14 -0.04
N LEU A 209 8.44 0.97 -0.86
CA LEU A 209 7.98 2.01 -1.78
C LEU A 209 6.97 2.93 -1.08
N PRO A 210 6.95 4.23 -1.43
CA PRO A 210 6.04 5.17 -0.79
C PRO A 210 4.57 4.78 -0.99
N ILE A 211 3.80 4.74 0.11
CA ILE A 211 2.38 4.36 0.07
C ILE A 211 1.48 5.42 -0.57
N TYR A 212 1.96 6.64 -0.74
CA TYR A 212 1.27 7.68 -1.52
C TYR A 212 1.41 7.48 -3.05
N HIS A 213 2.16 6.48 -3.51
CA HIS A 213 2.17 5.99 -4.89
C HIS A 213 1.47 4.65 -4.99
N ILE A 214 0.91 4.35 -6.17
CA ILE A 214 0.20 3.09 -6.39
C ILE A 214 1.08 1.85 -6.13
N SER A 215 2.38 1.94 -6.37
CA SER A 215 3.32 0.84 -6.11
C SER A 215 3.44 0.47 -4.63
N GLY A 216 3.30 1.44 -3.71
CA GLY A 216 3.25 1.20 -2.26
C GLY A 216 1.85 0.83 -1.80
N LEU A 217 0.82 1.63 -2.16
CA LEU A 217 -0.56 1.37 -1.74
C LEU A 217 -1.05 -0.01 -2.18
N SER A 218 -0.68 -0.47 -3.39
CA SER A 218 -1.10 -1.78 -3.90
C SER A 218 -0.63 -2.96 -3.05
N VAL A 219 0.50 -2.86 -2.35
CA VAL A 219 0.98 -3.91 -1.43
C VAL A 219 0.03 -4.03 -0.23
N LEU A 220 -0.39 -2.90 0.35
CA LEU A 220 -1.33 -2.87 1.46
C LEU A 220 -2.69 -3.47 1.08
N LEU A 221 -3.18 -3.13 -0.12
CA LEU A 221 -4.45 -3.65 -0.63
C LEU A 221 -4.38 -5.15 -0.92
N ARG A 222 -3.29 -5.64 -1.50
CA ARG A 222 -3.06 -7.09 -1.68
C ARG A 222 -3.05 -7.81 -0.35
N ALA A 223 -2.42 -7.22 0.68
CA ALA A 223 -2.38 -7.80 2.01
C ALA A 223 -3.77 -7.97 2.62
N VAL A 224 -4.61 -6.93 2.60
CA VAL A 224 -5.97 -7.06 3.17
C VAL A 224 -6.91 -7.90 2.33
N ILE A 225 -6.65 -8.09 1.03
CA ILE A 225 -7.44 -8.98 0.17
C ILE A 225 -7.07 -10.45 0.44
N GLU A 226 -5.79 -10.78 0.60
CA GLU A 226 -5.30 -12.16 0.72
C GLU A 226 -4.99 -12.59 2.16
N GLY A 227 -4.73 -11.67 3.06
CA GLY A 227 -4.50 -11.96 4.48
C GLY A 227 -3.04 -12.24 4.84
N PHE A 228 -2.07 -11.63 4.18
CA PHE A 228 -0.66 -11.77 4.47
C PHE A 228 -0.07 -10.63 5.32
N THR A 229 1.18 -10.77 5.77
CA THR A 229 1.88 -9.78 6.59
C THR A 229 2.63 -8.76 5.71
N VAL A 230 2.48 -7.47 6.04
CA VAL A 230 3.31 -6.39 5.51
C VAL A 230 4.34 -5.97 6.54
N ARG A 231 5.62 -6.04 6.17
CA ARG A 231 6.74 -5.45 6.89
C ARG A 231 7.00 -4.07 6.30
N ILE A 232 6.59 -3.02 7.00
CA ILE A 232 6.75 -1.64 6.50
C ILE A 232 8.05 -1.02 6.99
N VAL A 233 8.64 -0.13 6.19
CA VAL A 233 9.76 0.73 6.57
C VAL A 233 9.48 2.17 6.13
N ASP A 234 9.86 3.13 6.98
CA ASP A 234 9.63 4.56 6.70
C ASP A 234 10.42 5.01 5.48
N LYS A 235 11.73 4.73 5.44
CA LYS A 235 12.63 5.17 4.36
C LYS A 235 13.51 4.02 3.88
N PHE A 236 13.77 4.02 2.57
CA PHE A 236 14.71 3.07 1.99
C PHE A 236 16.13 3.37 2.43
N ASN A 237 16.77 2.38 3.06
CA ASN A 237 18.20 2.33 3.36
C ASN A 237 18.73 0.95 2.98
N ALA A 238 19.66 0.88 2.02
CA ALA A 238 20.10 -0.39 1.44
C ALA A 238 20.75 -1.35 2.46
N GLU A 239 21.51 -0.83 3.43
CA GLU A 239 22.14 -1.62 4.48
C GLU A 239 21.09 -2.23 5.44
N GLN A 240 20.16 -1.39 5.89
CA GLN A 240 19.08 -1.85 6.77
C GLN A 240 18.16 -2.86 6.07
N ILE A 241 17.76 -2.58 4.82
CA ILE A 241 16.93 -3.47 4.01
C ILE A 241 17.64 -4.82 3.79
N LEU A 242 18.93 -4.81 3.46
CA LEU A 242 19.69 -6.05 3.32
C LEU A 242 19.78 -6.83 4.64
N THR A 243 19.94 -6.13 5.76
CA THR A 243 19.92 -6.75 7.10
C THR A 243 18.58 -7.42 7.41
N MET A 244 17.46 -6.75 7.06
CA MET A 244 16.12 -7.34 7.18
C MET A 244 15.96 -8.58 6.30
N ILE A 245 16.38 -8.52 5.03
CA ILE A 245 16.32 -9.66 4.09
C ILE A 245 17.11 -10.85 4.63
N LYS A 246 18.25 -10.62 5.27
CA LYS A 246 19.11 -11.68 5.84
C LYS A 246 18.55 -12.28 7.12
N ASN A 247 17.98 -11.46 7.99
CA ASN A 247 17.68 -11.85 9.37
C ASN A 247 16.19 -12.09 9.65
N GLU A 248 15.30 -11.51 8.82
CA GLU A 248 13.86 -11.68 8.91
C GLU A 248 13.37 -12.62 7.80
N ARG A 249 12.25 -13.31 8.01
CA ARG A 249 11.63 -14.15 6.98
C ARG A 249 10.87 -13.28 5.95
N ILE A 250 11.61 -12.45 5.19
CA ILE A 250 11.05 -11.67 4.08
C ILE A 250 10.96 -12.55 2.84
N THR A 251 9.74 -12.71 2.30
CA THR A 251 9.50 -13.54 1.11
C THR A 251 9.31 -12.72 -0.16
N HIS A 252 8.75 -11.52 -0.04
CA HIS A 252 8.45 -10.64 -1.16
C HIS A 252 8.98 -9.22 -0.90
N ILE A 253 9.41 -8.55 -1.96
CA ILE A 253 9.79 -7.14 -1.92
C ILE A 253 9.46 -6.48 -3.27
N SER A 254 8.99 -5.22 -3.23
CA SER A 254 8.81 -4.40 -4.43
C SER A 254 9.91 -3.36 -4.51
N LEU A 255 10.59 -3.26 -5.66
CA LEU A 255 11.72 -2.36 -5.87
C LEU A 255 11.59 -1.63 -7.20
N VAL A 256 12.26 -0.49 -7.29
CA VAL A 256 12.59 0.14 -8.57
C VAL A 256 14.02 -0.23 -8.97
N PRO A 257 14.41 -0.10 -10.25
CA PRO A 257 15.74 -0.50 -10.71
C PRO A 257 16.89 0.08 -9.87
N GLN A 258 16.77 1.33 -9.47
CA GLN A 258 17.79 2.01 -8.67
C GLN A 258 17.98 1.38 -7.29
N THR A 259 16.88 1.00 -6.62
CA THR A 259 16.95 0.39 -5.28
C THR A 259 17.47 -1.05 -5.34
N LEU A 260 17.15 -1.81 -6.39
CA LEU A 260 17.77 -3.11 -6.63
C LEU A 260 19.29 -2.97 -6.83
N ASN A 261 19.71 -1.99 -7.63
CA ASN A 261 21.14 -1.75 -7.84
C ASN A 261 21.87 -1.42 -6.54
N TRP A 262 21.29 -0.59 -5.68
CA TRP A 262 21.88 -0.27 -4.37
C TRP A 262 21.97 -1.50 -3.47
N LEU A 263 20.96 -2.38 -3.45
CA LEU A 263 20.98 -3.61 -2.68
C LEU A 263 22.07 -4.58 -3.20
N MET A 264 22.21 -4.74 -4.52
CA MET A 264 23.28 -5.56 -5.11
C MET A 264 24.67 -5.01 -4.78
N GLN A 265 24.85 -3.68 -4.87
CA GLN A 265 26.11 -3.02 -4.47
C GLN A 265 26.40 -3.20 -2.97
N GLN A 266 25.37 -3.27 -2.13
CA GLN A 266 25.49 -3.52 -0.69
C GLN A 266 25.76 -4.99 -0.35
N GLY A 267 25.58 -5.91 -1.30
CA GLY A 267 25.87 -7.33 -1.13
C GLY A 267 24.67 -8.27 -1.18
N LEU A 268 23.57 -7.87 -1.83
CA LEU A 268 22.48 -8.79 -2.16
C LEU A 268 22.91 -9.68 -3.35
N HIS A 269 23.68 -10.74 -3.05
CA HIS A 269 24.24 -11.65 -4.04
C HIS A 269 23.62 -13.06 -4.00
N GLU A 270 22.61 -13.24 -3.20
CA GLU A 270 21.82 -14.47 -3.07
C GLU A 270 20.40 -14.14 -2.59
N PRO A 271 19.41 -15.02 -2.83
CA PRO A 271 18.00 -14.69 -2.54
C PRO A 271 17.65 -14.72 -1.04
N TYR A 272 18.44 -15.39 -0.18
CA TYR A 272 18.05 -15.66 1.21
C TYR A 272 16.64 -16.30 1.28
N ASN A 273 15.68 -15.66 1.96
CA ASN A 273 14.28 -16.11 2.01
C ASN A 273 13.39 -15.50 0.90
N LEU A 274 13.96 -14.62 0.07
CA LEU A 274 13.18 -13.96 -1.00
C LEU A 274 12.72 -14.99 -2.04
N GLN A 275 11.44 -15.02 -2.28
CA GLN A 275 10.79 -15.80 -3.32
C GLN A 275 10.45 -14.94 -4.53
N LYS A 276 10.18 -13.65 -4.31
CA LYS A 276 9.75 -12.69 -5.33
C LYS A 276 10.35 -11.31 -5.10
N ILE A 277 11.01 -10.77 -6.12
CA ILE A 277 11.43 -9.38 -6.20
C ILE A 277 10.67 -8.75 -7.35
N LEU A 278 9.61 -8.01 -7.04
CA LEU A 278 8.80 -7.31 -8.05
C LEU A 278 9.47 -6.00 -8.44
N LEU A 279 9.85 -5.88 -9.70
CA LEU A 279 10.52 -4.71 -10.28
C LEU A 279 9.57 -3.96 -11.20
N GLY A 280 9.53 -2.63 -11.05
CA GLY A 280 8.68 -1.79 -11.88
C GLY A 280 9.03 -0.31 -11.76
N GLY A 281 8.19 0.55 -12.36
CA GLY A 281 8.33 2.00 -12.26
C GLY A 281 9.35 2.64 -13.20
N ALA A 282 10.30 1.88 -13.75
CA ALA A 282 11.24 2.33 -14.77
C ALA A 282 11.79 1.14 -15.56
N LYS A 283 12.40 1.42 -16.73
CA LYS A 283 13.03 0.39 -17.56
C LYS A 283 14.28 -0.17 -16.87
N LEU A 284 14.39 -1.49 -16.78
CA LEU A 284 15.60 -2.19 -16.37
C LEU A 284 16.58 -2.30 -17.54
N SER A 285 17.89 -2.18 -17.24
CA SER A 285 18.93 -2.51 -18.23
C SER A 285 19.12 -4.03 -18.31
N ALA A 286 19.45 -4.54 -19.51
CA ALA A 286 19.76 -5.95 -19.70
C ALA A 286 20.89 -6.42 -18.76
N THR A 287 21.95 -5.62 -18.60
CA THR A 287 23.07 -5.93 -17.69
C THR A 287 22.62 -6.09 -16.23
N MET A 288 21.70 -5.23 -15.76
CA MET A 288 21.17 -5.36 -14.38
C MET A 288 20.38 -6.67 -14.22
N ILE A 289 19.55 -7.01 -15.20
CA ILE A 289 18.77 -8.25 -15.20
C ILE A 289 19.73 -9.46 -15.20
N GLU A 290 20.70 -9.49 -16.09
CA GLU A 290 21.71 -10.55 -16.18
C GLU A 290 22.47 -10.71 -14.87
N THR A 291 22.93 -9.61 -14.25
CA THR A 291 23.62 -9.66 -12.95
C THR A 291 22.72 -10.21 -11.85
N ALA A 292 21.49 -9.75 -11.76
CA ALA A 292 20.55 -10.24 -10.76
C ALA A 292 20.24 -11.75 -10.93
N LEU A 293 20.10 -12.21 -12.19
CA LEU A 293 19.91 -13.63 -12.50
C LEU A 293 21.14 -14.47 -12.20
N GLN A 294 22.38 -13.96 -12.39
CA GLN A 294 23.61 -14.62 -11.98
C GLN A 294 23.69 -14.81 -10.46
N TYR A 295 23.10 -13.92 -9.68
CA TYR A 295 22.96 -14.06 -8.22
C TYR A 295 21.77 -14.94 -7.83
N ASN A 296 21.07 -15.58 -8.78
CA ASN A 296 19.85 -16.35 -8.58
C ASN A 296 18.73 -15.56 -7.88
N LEU A 297 18.70 -14.24 -8.03
CA LEU A 297 17.66 -13.42 -7.46
C LEU A 297 16.31 -13.66 -8.21
N PRO A 298 15.21 -13.91 -7.48
CA PRO A 298 13.91 -14.21 -8.09
C PRO A 298 13.23 -12.93 -8.58
N ILE A 299 13.83 -12.28 -9.60
CA ILE A 299 13.35 -11.01 -10.14
C ILE A 299 12.19 -11.20 -11.11
N TYR A 300 11.13 -10.43 -10.90
CA TYR A 300 9.96 -10.32 -11.76
C TYR A 300 9.90 -8.91 -12.33
N ASN A 301 10.13 -8.74 -13.62
CA ASN A 301 10.01 -7.45 -14.29
C ASN A 301 8.57 -7.17 -14.63
N SER A 302 8.09 -5.97 -14.33
CA SER A 302 6.69 -5.62 -14.57
C SER A 302 6.52 -4.27 -15.25
N PHE A 303 5.39 -4.13 -15.92
CA PHE A 303 4.94 -2.87 -16.49
C PHE A 303 3.53 -2.56 -15.98
N GLY A 304 3.32 -1.31 -15.63
CA GLY A 304 2.06 -0.75 -15.18
C GLY A 304 2.19 0.74 -14.95
N MET A 305 1.08 1.39 -14.72
CA MET A 305 0.99 2.83 -14.50
C MET A 305 -0.12 3.14 -13.50
N THR A 306 -0.25 4.39 -13.11
CA THR A 306 -1.31 4.83 -12.18
C THR A 306 -2.69 4.52 -12.74
N GLU A 307 -2.88 4.71 -14.05
CA GLU A 307 -4.15 4.48 -14.77
C GLU A 307 -4.56 3.00 -14.82
N THR A 308 -3.59 2.07 -14.68
CA THR A 308 -3.84 0.63 -14.63
C THR A 308 -3.86 0.07 -13.21
N CYS A 309 -3.83 0.94 -12.20
CA CYS A 309 -3.91 0.57 -10.78
C CYS A 309 -2.80 -0.39 -10.33
N SER A 310 -1.58 -0.22 -10.81
CA SER A 310 -0.34 -0.98 -10.63
C SER A 310 0.04 -1.78 -11.89
N GLN A 311 0.87 -2.83 -11.73
CA GLN A 311 1.31 -3.64 -12.86
C GLN A 311 0.18 -4.50 -13.43
N PHE A 312 0.23 -4.73 -14.74
CA PHE A 312 -0.65 -5.64 -15.46
C PHE A 312 0.11 -6.54 -16.47
N LEU A 313 1.39 -6.24 -16.73
CA LEU A 313 2.31 -7.16 -17.42
C LEU A 313 3.37 -7.60 -16.43
N THR A 314 3.75 -8.87 -16.48
CA THR A 314 4.78 -9.41 -15.58
C THR A 314 5.60 -10.49 -16.30
N ALA A 315 6.93 -10.32 -16.27
CA ALA A 315 7.90 -11.32 -16.77
C ALA A 315 8.46 -12.10 -15.58
N THR A 316 8.47 -13.43 -15.70
CA THR A 316 9.09 -14.32 -14.72
C THR A 316 10.62 -14.38 -14.91
N PRO A 317 11.40 -14.92 -13.94
CA PRO A 317 12.83 -15.15 -14.13
C PRO A 317 13.16 -15.95 -15.39
N GLU A 318 12.37 -16.97 -15.72
CA GLU A 318 12.56 -17.80 -16.91
C GLU A 318 12.37 -17.01 -18.19
N MET A 319 11.36 -16.14 -18.27
CA MET A 319 11.16 -15.23 -19.39
C MET A 319 12.32 -14.25 -19.55
N LEU A 320 12.85 -13.73 -18.41
CA LEU A 320 13.96 -12.80 -18.39
C LEU A 320 15.28 -13.47 -18.84
N HIS A 321 15.50 -14.75 -18.50
CA HIS A 321 16.61 -15.52 -19.03
C HIS A 321 16.55 -15.65 -20.55
N ALA A 322 15.35 -15.86 -21.10
CA ALA A 322 15.17 -15.98 -22.55
C ALA A 322 15.22 -14.61 -23.27
N ARG A 323 14.67 -13.56 -22.64
CA ARG A 323 14.57 -12.20 -23.19
C ARG A 323 14.66 -11.17 -22.08
N PRO A 324 15.86 -10.64 -21.78
CA PRO A 324 16.06 -9.69 -20.67
C PRO A 324 15.28 -8.36 -20.82
N ASP A 325 14.92 -7.95 -22.01
CA ASP A 325 14.19 -6.72 -22.29
C ASP A 325 12.65 -6.84 -22.20
N THR A 326 12.13 -8.04 -21.89
CA THR A 326 10.68 -8.27 -21.83
C THR A 326 10.07 -7.72 -20.54
N VAL A 327 8.82 -7.27 -20.62
CA VAL A 327 7.94 -7.01 -19.47
C VAL A 327 6.93 -8.13 -19.24
N GLY A 328 7.05 -9.24 -19.99
CA GLY A 328 6.29 -10.47 -19.82
C GLY A 328 4.92 -10.47 -20.47
N MET A 329 3.99 -11.15 -19.81
CA MET A 329 2.63 -11.39 -20.29
C MET A 329 1.61 -10.58 -19.48
N PRO A 330 0.46 -10.23 -20.06
CA PRO A 330 -0.64 -9.64 -19.34
C PRO A 330 -1.18 -10.62 -18.29
N SER A 331 -1.69 -10.05 -17.18
CA SER A 331 -2.48 -10.80 -16.21
C SER A 331 -3.71 -11.39 -16.88
N ALA A 332 -4.20 -12.55 -16.43
CA ALA A 332 -5.30 -13.28 -17.08
C ALA A 332 -6.62 -12.49 -17.18
N ASN A 333 -6.78 -11.49 -16.32
CA ASN A 333 -7.95 -10.59 -16.29
C ASN A 333 -7.74 -9.28 -17.07
N VAL A 334 -6.71 -9.20 -17.94
CA VAL A 334 -6.36 -8.00 -18.71
C VAL A 334 -6.21 -8.33 -20.18
N ASP A 335 -6.93 -7.61 -21.02
CA ASP A 335 -6.77 -7.64 -22.47
C ASP A 335 -5.84 -6.50 -22.92
N VAL A 336 -4.83 -6.85 -23.72
CA VAL A 336 -3.83 -5.91 -24.24
C VAL A 336 -3.90 -5.86 -25.76
N LYS A 337 -3.90 -4.64 -26.31
CA LYS A 337 -3.92 -4.42 -27.76
C LYS A 337 -2.89 -3.38 -28.16
N ILE A 338 -2.04 -3.72 -29.13
CA ILE A 338 -1.13 -2.77 -29.77
C ILE A 338 -1.89 -1.96 -30.80
N LYS A 339 -1.92 -0.65 -30.65
CA LYS A 339 -2.56 0.30 -31.55
C LYS A 339 -1.62 0.66 -32.69
N ASN A 340 -2.13 0.65 -33.93
CA ASN A 340 -1.39 1.01 -35.14
C ASN A 340 -0.01 0.32 -35.24
N PRO A 341 0.07 -1.03 -35.18
CA PRO A 341 1.35 -1.71 -35.24
C PRO A 341 2.00 -1.50 -36.62
N ASN A 342 3.32 -1.25 -36.61
CA ASN A 342 4.13 -1.25 -37.83
C ASN A 342 4.31 -2.69 -38.38
N LYS A 343 5.06 -2.86 -39.49
CA LYS A 343 5.31 -4.17 -40.10
C LYS A 343 6.02 -5.16 -39.17
N GLU A 344 6.70 -4.68 -38.17
CA GLU A 344 7.43 -5.45 -37.14
C GLU A 344 6.59 -5.72 -35.90
N GLY A 345 5.32 -5.27 -35.88
CA GLY A 345 4.41 -5.42 -34.73
C GLY A 345 4.58 -4.38 -33.64
N HIS A 346 5.40 -3.35 -33.82
CA HIS A 346 5.62 -2.29 -32.84
C HIS A 346 4.55 -1.20 -33.00
N GLY A 347 3.98 -0.74 -31.90
CA GLY A 347 2.97 0.31 -31.87
C GLY A 347 2.74 0.81 -30.44
N GLU A 348 1.74 1.65 -30.29
CA GLU A 348 1.30 2.16 -29.00
C GLU A 348 0.51 1.08 -28.25
N LEU A 349 0.81 0.89 -26.96
CA LEU A 349 0.12 -0.02 -26.06
C LEU A 349 -1.14 0.65 -25.50
#